data_3941395a4346911d7e03d0648a47c7ea
#
_entry.id   3941395a4346911d7e03d0648a47c7ea
#
_cell.length_a   1.000
_cell.length_b   1.000
_cell.length_c   1.000
_cell.angle_alpha   90.00
_cell.angle_beta   90.00
_cell.angle_gamma   90.00
#
_symmetry.space_group_name_H-M   'P 1'
#
loop_
_entity.id
_entity.type
_entity.pdbx_description
1 polymer ?
#
loop_
_entity_poly.entity_id
_entity_poly.type
_entity_poly.pdbx_seq_one_letter_code
_entity_poly.pdbx_strand_id
1 'polypeptide(L)'
;MKNKYSRREVLEIGLGAAVVGVNSQSISAANTNLLPSQQEANQMTTLSEFNKYGEELEKYLMLRTSPIAVKMLEKEKDIPKEAIRPKKDRGQHLAQCQAFALSRREGTTVAMLKEDNWCPTAVMAYGLVKRPESVEKWSHPYDCFEHGKYIGILTAPLKSATFVPDVVIIYSKPAQLRGLLLSMKVADVPLVQGHFFPPSCGWSVVSPMKTGKYWVVIPDPGEYQRALTEEGDMMFSVPQSKMEVLMAGMRQNEHGAFSYRDHQMFMMPDFPLPDFYKEMFKSWGMDTE
;
A
#
# COMPACT_ATOMS: atom_id res chain seq x y z
N MET A 1 16.35 -29.05 -33.11
CA MET A 1 16.53 -27.73 -33.74
C MET A 1 17.23 -26.82 -32.73
N LYS A 2 18.47 -26.36 -33.05
CA LYS A 2 19.21 -25.46 -32.13
C LYS A 2 18.59 -24.07 -32.18
N ASN A 3 18.29 -23.49 -31.02
CA ASN A 3 17.79 -22.13 -30.87
C ASN A 3 18.78 -21.14 -31.49
N LYS A 4 18.34 -20.34 -32.45
CA LYS A 4 19.17 -19.51 -33.33
C LYS A 4 19.54 -18.16 -32.73
N TYR A 5 19.01 -17.82 -31.51
CA TYR A 5 19.25 -16.52 -30.88
C TYR A 5 19.64 -16.68 -29.41
N SER A 6 20.57 -15.84 -28.96
CA SER A 6 20.95 -15.77 -27.55
C SER A 6 19.88 -15.00 -26.72
N ARG A 7 19.86 -15.22 -25.41
CA ARG A 7 18.93 -14.49 -24.49
C ARG A 7 19.08 -12.96 -24.59
N ARG A 8 20.22 -12.47 -25.00
CA ARG A 8 20.53 -11.05 -25.16
C ARG A 8 19.88 -10.46 -26.41
N GLU A 9 19.91 -11.19 -27.52
CA GLU A 9 19.28 -10.77 -28.78
C GLU A 9 17.76 -10.72 -28.71
N VAL A 10 17.14 -11.60 -27.93
CA VAL A 10 15.69 -11.56 -27.69
C VAL A 10 15.28 -10.32 -26.86
N LEU A 11 16.13 -9.88 -25.95
CA LEU A 11 15.90 -8.64 -25.16
C LEU A 11 16.07 -7.38 -26.02
N GLU A 12 17.00 -7.37 -26.95
CA GLU A 12 17.24 -6.20 -27.83
C GLU A 12 16.13 -6.04 -28.90
N ILE A 13 15.55 -7.14 -29.37
CA ILE A 13 14.41 -7.10 -30.31
C ILE A 13 13.13 -6.57 -29.59
N GLY A 14 12.97 -6.85 -28.30
CA GLY A 14 11.84 -6.33 -27.50
C GLY A 14 11.92 -4.83 -27.18
N LEU A 15 13.11 -4.25 -27.18
CA LEU A 15 13.34 -2.84 -26.86
C LEU A 15 13.35 -1.90 -28.08
N GLY A 16 13.46 -2.44 -29.28
CA GLY A 16 13.55 -1.67 -30.54
C GLY A 16 12.23 -1.23 -31.14
N ALA A 17 11.09 -1.68 -30.62
CA ALA A 17 9.77 -1.40 -31.21
C ALA A 17 8.97 -0.29 -30.49
N ALA A 18 9.55 0.42 -29.54
CA ALA A 18 8.83 1.41 -28.70
C ALA A 18 9.21 2.87 -28.97
N VAL A 19 9.74 3.19 -30.15
CA VAL A 19 9.94 4.57 -30.57
C VAL A 19 9.26 4.81 -31.92
N VAL A 20 7.93 4.74 -31.93
CA VAL A 20 7.12 5.47 -32.92
C VAL A 20 6.51 6.64 -32.19
N GLY A 21 6.99 7.85 -32.50
CA GLY A 21 6.49 9.07 -31.95
C GLY A 21 4.98 9.22 -32.20
N VAL A 22 4.18 9.07 -31.16
CA VAL A 22 2.79 9.48 -31.19
C VAL A 22 2.78 11.00 -31.02
N ASN A 23 2.48 11.67 -32.12
CA ASN A 23 2.28 13.12 -32.18
C ASN A 23 1.13 13.51 -31.22
N SER A 24 1.45 14.25 -30.19
CA SER A 24 0.54 14.63 -29.08
C SER A 24 -0.41 15.78 -29.46
N GLN A 25 -1.11 15.66 -30.58
CA GLN A 25 -2.14 16.62 -30.95
C GLN A 25 -3.38 15.90 -31.47
N SER A 26 -4.22 15.44 -30.59
CA SER A 26 -5.69 15.36 -30.70
C SER A 26 -6.26 14.37 -29.65
N ILE A 27 -6.09 14.67 -28.37
CA ILE A 27 -7.06 14.23 -27.37
C ILE A 27 -7.87 15.46 -27.04
N SER A 28 -9.03 15.55 -27.71
CA SER A 28 -10.04 16.57 -27.51
C SER A 28 -10.46 16.63 -26.04
N ALA A 29 -10.57 17.85 -25.55
CA ALA A 29 -10.96 18.26 -24.22
C ALA A 29 -12.19 17.50 -23.67
N ALA A 30 -11.94 16.47 -22.92
CA ALA A 30 -12.87 15.89 -21.97
C ALA A 30 -12.26 16.08 -20.58
N ASN A 31 -12.80 17.05 -19.82
CA ASN A 31 -12.58 17.33 -18.41
C ASN A 31 -11.19 16.94 -17.86
N THR A 32 -10.19 17.71 -18.19
CA THR A 32 -8.91 17.71 -17.45
C THR A 32 -9.12 18.45 -16.13
N ASN A 33 -9.75 17.77 -15.17
CA ASN A 33 -9.43 18.03 -13.78
C ASN A 33 -8.00 17.50 -13.61
N LEU A 34 -7.04 18.37 -13.81
CA LEU A 34 -5.61 18.10 -13.65
C LEU A 34 -5.40 17.52 -12.26
N LEU A 35 -4.78 16.34 -12.21
CA LEU A 35 -4.22 15.85 -10.94
C LEU A 35 -3.31 16.94 -10.37
N PRO A 36 -3.32 17.16 -9.05
CA PRO A 36 -2.45 18.14 -8.44
C PRO A 36 -1.01 17.87 -8.86
N SER A 37 -0.32 18.90 -9.31
CA SER A 37 1.10 18.82 -9.63
C SER A 37 1.87 18.37 -8.40
N GLN A 38 3.05 17.75 -8.56
CA GLN A 38 3.88 17.34 -7.41
C GLN A 38 4.22 18.55 -6.49
N GLN A 39 4.09 19.77 -6.97
CA GLN A 39 4.26 20.99 -6.18
C GLN A 39 3.03 21.32 -5.31
N GLU A 40 1.82 20.99 -5.76
CA GLU A 40 0.59 21.14 -4.96
C GLU A 40 0.44 20.03 -3.89
N ALA A 41 1.02 18.86 -4.13
CA ALA A 41 1.10 17.76 -3.14
C ALA A 41 2.00 18.07 -1.92
N ASN A 42 2.72 19.19 -1.93
CA ASN A 42 3.56 19.65 -0.81
C ASN A 42 2.81 20.50 0.23
N GLN A 43 1.52 20.75 0.10
CA GLN A 43 0.71 21.17 1.25
C GLN A 43 0.60 19.99 2.21
N MET A 44 1.03 20.19 3.47
CA MET A 44 0.92 19.15 4.49
C MET A 44 -0.56 18.76 4.65
N THR A 45 -0.90 17.54 4.24
CA THR A 45 -2.23 16.97 4.43
C THR A 45 -2.59 17.01 5.91
N THR A 46 -3.73 17.58 6.22
CA THR A 46 -4.19 17.76 7.60
C THR A 46 -4.72 16.45 8.18
N LEU A 47 -4.80 16.37 9.50
CA LEU A 47 -5.40 15.23 10.19
C LEU A 47 -6.85 14.99 9.74
N SER A 48 -7.63 16.06 9.56
CA SER A 48 -9.02 15.95 9.08
C SER A 48 -9.12 15.34 7.69
N GLU A 49 -8.17 15.65 6.81
CA GLU A 49 -8.10 15.05 5.48
C GLU A 49 -7.75 13.56 5.54
N PHE A 50 -6.81 13.17 6.41
CA PHE A 50 -6.51 11.75 6.63
C PHE A 50 -7.72 10.97 7.13
N ASN A 51 -8.48 11.52 8.08
CA ASN A 51 -9.70 10.89 8.56
C ASN A 51 -10.71 10.70 7.40
N LYS A 52 -10.92 11.72 6.58
CA LYS A 52 -11.76 11.66 5.38
C LYS A 52 -11.27 10.61 4.38
N TYR A 53 -9.96 10.49 4.16
CA TYR A 53 -9.40 9.42 3.31
C TYR A 53 -9.72 8.02 3.83
N GLY A 54 -9.73 7.85 5.16
CA GLY A 54 -10.16 6.59 5.78
C GLY A 54 -11.58 6.21 5.41
N GLU A 55 -12.51 7.15 5.49
CA GLU A 55 -13.92 6.96 5.11
C GLU A 55 -14.07 6.68 3.60
N GLU A 56 -13.38 7.45 2.75
CA GLU A 56 -13.43 7.30 1.31
C GLU A 56 -12.86 5.94 0.86
N LEU A 57 -11.73 5.48 1.42
CA LEU A 57 -11.14 4.17 1.12
C LEU A 57 -12.08 3.02 1.50
N GLU A 58 -12.69 3.09 2.69
CA GLU A 58 -13.68 2.09 3.12
C GLU A 58 -14.86 2.03 2.14
N LYS A 59 -15.37 3.19 1.71
CA LYS A 59 -16.49 3.32 0.79
C LYS A 59 -16.16 2.84 -0.63
N TYR A 60 -15.05 3.32 -1.20
CA TYR A 60 -14.71 3.02 -2.60
C TYR A 60 -14.33 1.57 -2.82
N LEU A 61 -13.60 1.00 -1.89
CA LEU A 61 -13.12 -0.36 -1.99
C LEU A 61 -14.01 -1.38 -1.26
N MET A 62 -15.05 -0.91 -0.55
CA MET A 62 -15.88 -1.78 0.29
C MET A 62 -15.02 -2.66 1.22
N LEU A 63 -14.07 -2.03 1.90
CA LEU A 63 -13.14 -2.71 2.79
C LEU A 63 -13.87 -3.36 3.96
N ARG A 64 -13.43 -4.57 4.34
CA ARG A 64 -13.98 -5.28 5.50
C ARG A 64 -13.42 -4.80 6.82
N THR A 65 -12.28 -4.15 6.78
CA THR A 65 -11.59 -3.60 7.95
C THR A 65 -11.07 -2.20 7.63
N SER A 66 -10.93 -1.38 8.67
CA SER A 66 -10.45 -0.01 8.50
C SER A 66 -9.01 0.04 8.01
N PRO A 67 -8.65 0.96 7.12
CA PRO A 67 -7.26 1.35 6.90
C PRO A 67 -6.61 1.77 8.22
N ILE A 68 -5.35 1.45 8.40
CA ILE A 68 -4.61 1.71 9.63
C ILE A 68 -3.72 2.94 9.46
N ALA A 69 -3.92 3.95 10.30
CA ALA A 69 -2.95 5.02 10.52
C ALA A 69 -1.80 4.50 11.37
N VAL A 70 -0.57 4.64 10.90
CA VAL A 70 0.65 4.22 11.60
C VAL A 70 1.56 5.42 11.81
N LYS A 71 2.03 5.61 13.04
CA LYS A 71 3.01 6.64 13.38
C LYS A 71 4.13 6.06 14.23
N MET A 72 5.37 6.38 13.89
CA MET A 72 6.51 6.06 14.73
C MET A 72 6.61 7.08 15.86
N LEU A 73 6.78 6.60 17.09
CA LEU A 73 6.85 7.44 18.29
C LEU A 73 8.30 7.78 18.63
N GLU A 74 8.59 9.08 18.76
CA GLU A 74 9.88 9.56 19.24
C GLU A 74 9.89 9.86 20.75
N LYS A 75 8.72 10.20 21.30
CA LYS A 75 8.55 10.60 22.72
C LYS A 75 7.26 10.04 23.30
N GLU A 76 7.27 9.67 24.57
CA GLU A 76 6.08 9.17 25.27
C GLU A 76 4.94 10.19 25.34
N LYS A 77 5.24 11.47 25.38
CA LYS A 77 4.23 12.54 25.40
C LYS A 77 3.38 12.61 24.13
N ASP A 78 3.85 11.98 23.04
CA ASP A 78 3.16 11.95 21.77
C ASP A 78 2.12 10.80 21.71
N ILE A 79 2.02 10.00 22.77
CA ILE A 79 1.01 8.94 22.91
C ILE A 79 -0.31 9.57 23.29
N PRO A 80 -1.37 9.41 22.46
CA PRO A 80 -2.71 9.88 22.81
C PRO A 80 -3.24 9.23 24.08
N LYS A 81 -4.05 9.96 24.84
CA LYS A 81 -4.59 9.48 26.13
C LYS A 81 -5.47 8.23 25.98
N GLU A 82 -6.16 8.12 24.85
CA GLU A 82 -7.03 6.99 24.52
C GLU A 82 -6.28 5.76 24.03
N ALA A 83 -4.98 5.89 23.75
CA ALA A 83 -4.17 4.77 23.24
C ALA A 83 -3.92 3.72 24.32
N ILE A 84 -4.23 2.47 24.00
CA ILE A 84 -3.96 1.34 24.89
C ILE A 84 -2.48 0.95 24.77
N ARG A 85 -1.84 0.80 25.93
CA ARG A 85 -0.52 0.22 26.12
C ARG A 85 -0.69 -1.22 26.60
N PRO A 86 -0.58 -2.25 25.75
CA PRO A 86 -0.99 -3.62 26.09
C PRO A 86 -0.37 -4.17 27.38
N LYS A 87 0.93 -3.98 27.54
CA LYS A 87 1.60 -4.46 28.76
C LYS A 87 1.22 -3.65 29.98
N LYS A 88 1.21 -2.32 29.85
CA LYS A 88 0.93 -1.41 30.96
C LYS A 88 -0.53 -1.51 31.43
N ASP A 89 -1.48 -1.52 30.48
CA ASP A 89 -2.89 -1.37 30.79
C ASP A 89 -3.62 -2.71 30.97
N ARG A 90 -3.09 -3.78 30.34
CA ARG A 90 -3.73 -5.11 30.35
C ARG A 90 -2.82 -6.24 30.87
N GLY A 91 -1.57 -5.95 31.20
CA GLY A 91 -0.61 -6.94 31.68
C GLY A 91 -0.14 -7.95 30.61
N GLN A 92 -0.50 -7.73 29.33
CA GLN A 92 -0.25 -8.66 28.22
C GLN A 92 0.65 -8.03 27.18
N HIS A 93 1.56 -8.82 26.63
CA HIS A 93 2.33 -8.41 25.46
C HIS A 93 1.55 -8.75 24.18
N LEU A 94 1.73 -7.95 23.13
CA LEU A 94 1.22 -8.23 21.80
C LEU A 94 2.34 -8.30 20.77
N ALA A 95 2.13 -9.04 19.70
CA ALA A 95 2.92 -8.86 18.48
C ALA A 95 2.38 -7.67 17.70
N GLN A 96 3.20 -7.05 16.85
CA GLN A 96 2.79 -5.88 16.08
C GLN A 96 1.57 -6.13 15.18
N CYS A 97 1.50 -7.31 14.55
CA CYS A 97 0.35 -7.71 13.75
C CYS A 97 -0.97 -7.74 14.56
N GLN A 98 -0.90 -8.09 15.85
CA GLN A 98 -2.07 -8.04 16.73
C GLN A 98 -2.51 -6.60 17.03
N ALA A 99 -1.57 -5.66 17.19
CA ALA A 99 -1.91 -4.24 17.30
C ALA A 99 -2.58 -3.72 16.02
N PHE A 100 -2.11 -4.14 14.84
CA PHE A 100 -2.78 -3.84 13.56
C PHE A 100 -4.20 -4.42 13.53
N ALA A 101 -4.39 -5.66 14.01
CA ALA A 101 -5.71 -6.29 14.07
C ALA A 101 -6.68 -5.52 14.99
N LEU A 102 -6.24 -5.10 16.18
CA LEU A 102 -7.04 -4.28 17.09
C LEU A 102 -7.45 -2.95 16.44
N SER A 103 -6.52 -2.29 15.73
CA SER A 103 -6.84 -1.03 15.07
C SER A 103 -7.82 -1.22 13.91
N ARG A 104 -7.55 -2.18 13.01
CA ARG A 104 -8.38 -2.34 11.80
C ARG A 104 -9.73 -3.00 12.04
N ARG A 105 -9.88 -3.87 13.04
CA ARG A 105 -11.11 -4.65 13.29
C ARG A 105 -11.92 -4.13 14.47
N GLU A 106 -11.25 -3.68 15.53
CA GLU A 106 -11.90 -3.28 16.77
C GLU A 106 -11.97 -1.76 16.97
N GLY A 107 -11.36 -0.99 16.07
CA GLY A 107 -11.39 0.46 16.16
C GLY A 107 -10.48 1.04 17.26
N THR A 108 -9.53 0.27 17.76
CA THR A 108 -8.71 0.63 18.93
C THR A 108 -7.46 1.38 18.52
N THR A 109 -7.15 2.47 19.23
CA THR A 109 -5.83 3.11 19.18
C THR A 109 -4.87 2.37 20.09
N VAL A 110 -3.73 1.90 19.55
CA VAL A 110 -2.75 1.07 20.28
C VAL A 110 -1.37 1.69 20.15
N ALA A 111 -0.71 1.90 21.28
CA ALA A 111 0.69 2.30 21.36
C ALA A 111 1.53 1.12 21.83
N MET A 112 2.51 0.73 21.01
CA MET A 112 3.43 -0.39 21.28
C MET A 112 4.83 0.16 21.50
N LEU A 113 5.27 0.27 22.74
CA LEU A 113 6.67 0.50 23.06
C LEU A 113 7.43 -0.84 23.10
N LYS A 114 8.72 -0.78 23.38
CA LYS A 114 9.56 -1.97 23.45
C LYS A 114 9.01 -3.03 24.38
N GLU A 115 8.58 -2.64 25.57
CA GLU A 115 8.05 -3.53 26.62
C GLU A 115 6.66 -4.08 26.32
N ASP A 116 5.90 -3.45 25.41
CA ASP A 116 4.58 -3.95 25.00
C ASP A 116 4.69 -5.06 23.94
N ASN A 117 5.82 -5.08 23.21
CA ASN A 117 5.96 -5.89 22.01
C ASN A 117 6.58 -7.26 22.28
N TRP A 118 5.90 -8.32 21.83
CA TRP A 118 6.36 -9.72 21.96
C TRP A 118 6.99 -10.27 20.67
N CYS A 119 7.10 -9.47 19.64
CA CYS A 119 7.64 -9.90 18.34
C CYS A 119 9.08 -9.40 18.15
N PRO A 120 10.10 -10.27 18.20
CA PRO A 120 11.50 -9.87 18.07
C PRO A 120 11.80 -9.20 16.71
N THR A 121 11.16 -9.65 15.64
CA THR A 121 11.36 -9.07 14.31
C THR A 121 10.81 -7.66 14.20
N ALA A 122 9.67 -7.37 14.84
CA ALA A 122 9.09 -6.03 14.87
C ALA A 122 9.94 -5.05 15.68
N VAL A 123 10.34 -5.41 16.91
CA VAL A 123 11.17 -4.51 17.74
C VAL A 123 12.51 -4.20 17.09
N MET A 124 13.06 -5.16 16.33
CA MET A 124 14.30 -4.97 15.59
C MET A 124 14.08 -4.11 14.34
N ALA A 125 13.03 -4.36 13.55
CA ALA A 125 12.70 -3.57 12.37
C ALA A 125 12.48 -2.10 12.72
N TYR A 126 11.80 -1.84 13.84
CA TYR A 126 11.52 -0.47 14.28
C TYR A 126 12.68 0.21 15.03
N GLY A 127 13.82 -0.46 15.16
CA GLY A 127 15.00 0.09 15.85
C GLY A 127 14.82 0.22 17.37
N LEU A 128 13.83 -0.47 17.96
CA LEU A 128 13.58 -0.43 19.42
C LEU A 128 14.64 -1.23 20.21
N VAL A 129 15.35 -2.10 19.54
CA VAL A 129 16.49 -2.87 20.06
C VAL A 129 17.64 -2.83 19.06
N LYS A 130 18.86 -3.00 19.57
CA LYS A 130 20.03 -3.16 18.72
C LYS A 130 19.94 -4.52 17.99
N ARG A 131 20.21 -4.53 16.70
CA ARG A 131 20.25 -5.76 15.90
C ARG A 131 21.38 -6.67 16.41
N PRO A 132 21.12 -7.93 16.80
CA PRO A 132 22.16 -8.86 17.19
C PRO A 132 22.98 -9.32 15.97
N GLU A 133 24.28 -9.48 16.13
CA GLU A 133 25.17 -10.00 15.07
C GLU A 133 24.77 -11.40 14.60
N SER A 134 24.23 -12.23 15.51
CA SER A 134 23.75 -13.56 15.20
C SER A 134 22.62 -13.58 14.17
N VAL A 135 21.83 -12.51 14.08
CA VAL A 135 20.69 -12.41 13.14
C VAL A 135 21.16 -12.12 11.72
N GLU A 136 22.34 -11.56 11.54
CA GLU A 136 22.93 -11.34 10.20
C GLU A 136 23.15 -12.64 9.43
N LYS A 137 23.29 -13.76 10.14
CA LYS A 137 23.50 -15.10 9.57
C LYS A 137 22.20 -15.81 9.16
N TRP A 138 21.06 -15.34 9.64
CA TRP A 138 19.82 -16.11 9.54
C TRP A 138 18.94 -15.72 8.39
N SER A 139 19.00 -14.48 7.95
CA SER A 139 17.89 -13.95 7.20
C SER A 139 18.33 -13.04 6.08
N HIS A 140 17.47 -12.97 5.11
CA HIS A 140 17.48 -11.91 4.13
C HIS A 140 17.47 -10.57 4.85
N PRO A 141 18.33 -9.64 4.44
CA PRO A 141 18.32 -8.31 5.03
C PRO A 141 16.96 -7.66 4.77
N TYR A 142 16.24 -7.32 5.82
CA TYR A 142 15.08 -6.45 5.73
C TYR A 142 15.40 -5.09 6.33
N ASP A 143 14.71 -4.09 5.85
CA ASP A 143 14.92 -2.73 6.30
C ASP A 143 14.61 -2.58 7.79
N CYS A 144 15.51 -1.89 8.49
CA CYS A 144 15.32 -1.50 9.88
C CYS A 144 15.54 0.00 10.03
N PHE A 145 14.85 0.61 10.98
CA PHE A 145 15.22 1.95 11.43
C PHE A 145 16.50 1.91 12.28
N GLU A 146 17.17 3.03 12.35
CA GLU A 146 18.33 3.21 13.24
C GLU A 146 17.92 2.98 14.70
N HIS A 147 18.76 2.24 15.45
CA HIS A 147 18.50 1.94 16.84
C HIS A 147 18.44 3.23 17.67
N GLY A 148 17.37 3.35 18.45
CA GLY A 148 17.14 4.49 19.34
C GLY A 148 16.54 5.73 18.69
N LYS A 149 16.26 5.70 17.37
CA LYS A 149 15.54 6.79 16.70
C LYS A 149 14.08 6.88 17.18
N TYR A 150 13.45 5.75 17.39
CA TYR A 150 12.07 5.65 17.87
C TYR A 150 12.00 4.87 19.17
N ILE A 151 10.99 5.16 19.98
CA ILE A 151 10.69 4.45 21.23
C ILE A 151 9.55 3.45 21.07
N GLY A 152 8.77 3.55 20.00
CA GLY A 152 7.62 2.70 19.75
C GLY A 152 6.87 3.06 18.49
N ILE A 153 5.69 2.47 18.35
CA ILE A 153 4.78 2.64 17.23
C ILE A 153 3.35 2.85 17.72
N LEU A 154 2.63 3.73 17.06
CA LEU A 154 1.23 4.06 17.33
C LEU A 154 0.40 3.63 16.12
N THR A 155 -0.75 2.98 16.38
CA THR A 155 -1.69 2.54 15.35
C THR A 155 -3.12 2.90 15.74
N ALA A 156 -3.94 3.28 14.76
CA ALA A 156 -5.35 3.58 14.93
C ALA A 156 -6.11 3.33 13.62
N PRO A 157 -7.45 3.21 13.63
CA PRO A 157 -8.21 3.32 12.39
C PRO A 157 -8.00 4.68 11.77
N LEU A 158 -7.73 4.73 10.46
CA LEU A 158 -7.41 6.00 9.78
C LEU A 158 -8.51 7.05 9.94
N LYS A 159 -9.77 6.63 9.81
CA LYS A 159 -10.94 7.53 9.91
C LYS A 159 -11.16 8.18 11.29
N SER A 160 -10.55 7.65 12.34
CA SER A 160 -10.69 8.15 13.71
C SER A 160 -9.33 8.39 14.39
N ALA A 161 -8.25 8.37 13.65
CA ALA A 161 -6.93 8.67 14.18
C ALA A 161 -6.88 10.12 14.73
N THR A 162 -6.21 10.29 15.87
CA THR A 162 -5.98 11.60 16.51
C THR A 162 -4.59 12.15 16.23
N PHE A 163 -3.87 11.53 15.29
CA PHE A 163 -2.52 11.89 14.86
C PHE A 163 -2.39 11.76 13.33
N VAL A 164 -1.52 12.58 12.76
CA VAL A 164 -1.14 12.46 11.34
C VAL A 164 -0.23 11.25 11.17
N PRO A 165 -0.58 10.26 10.31
CA PRO A 165 0.21 9.05 10.12
C PRO A 165 1.49 9.31 9.32
N ASP A 166 2.54 8.53 9.58
CA ASP A 166 3.72 8.42 8.71
C ASP A 166 3.46 7.47 7.54
N VAL A 167 2.65 6.43 7.78
CA VAL A 167 2.23 5.42 6.80
C VAL A 167 0.78 5.04 7.03
N VAL A 168 0.06 4.77 5.95
CA VAL A 168 -1.27 4.14 5.99
C VAL A 168 -1.15 2.72 5.46
N ILE A 169 -1.66 1.73 6.21
CA ILE A 169 -1.70 0.32 5.79
C ILE A 169 -3.15 -0.07 5.49
N ILE A 170 -3.36 -0.63 4.32
CA ILE A 170 -4.67 -1.09 3.84
C ILE A 170 -4.62 -2.60 3.65
N TYR A 171 -5.41 -3.34 4.43
CA TYR A 171 -5.64 -4.76 4.19
C TYR A 171 -6.75 -4.89 3.15
N SER A 172 -6.46 -5.56 2.05
CA SER A 172 -7.33 -5.62 0.89
C SER A 172 -7.31 -7.01 0.26
N LYS A 173 -8.41 -7.40 -0.37
CA LYS A 173 -8.43 -8.57 -1.25
C LYS A 173 -7.79 -8.23 -2.60
N PRO A 174 -7.35 -9.22 -3.41
CA PRO A 174 -6.70 -8.95 -4.70
C PRO A 174 -7.48 -8.02 -5.63
N ALA A 175 -8.80 -8.14 -5.67
CA ALA A 175 -9.65 -7.26 -6.49
C ALA A 175 -9.66 -5.80 -5.99
N GLN A 176 -9.63 -5.60 -4.66
CA GLN A 176 -9.51 -4.27 -4.04
C GLN A 176 -8.12 -3.68 -4.25
N LEU A 177 -7.07 -4.51 -4.08
CA LEU A 177 -5.68 -4.12 -4.37
C LEU A 177 -5.53 -3.67 -5.84
N ARG A 178 -6.17 -4.38 -6.78
CA ARG A 178 -6.21 -3.96 -8.19
C ARG A 178 -6.75 -2.54 -8.33
N GLY A 179 -7.84 -2.19 -7.61
CA GLY A 179 -8.39 -0.82 -7.61
C GLY A 179 -7.38 0.23 -7.15
N LEU A 180 -6.63 -0.06 -6.08
CA LEU A 180 -5.55 0.80 -5.59
C LEU A 180 -4.44 0.98 -6.63
N LEU A 181 -3.98 -0.12 -7.24
CA LEU A 181 -2.91 -0.09 -8.24
C LEU A 181 -3.33 0.67 -9.52
N LEU A 182 -4.58 0.52 -9.96
CA LEU A 182 -5.12 1.25 -11.12
C LEU A 182 -5.26 2.75 -10.82
N SER A 183 -5.63 3.12 -9.59
CA SER A 183 -5.68 4.52 -9.15
C SER A 183 -4.31 5.19 -9.21
N MET A 184 -3.26 4.45 -8.86
CA MET A 184 -1.89 4.91 -9.03
C MET A 184 -1.51 5.06 -10.50
N LYS A 185 -1.97 4.16 -11.38
CA LYS A 185 -1.72 4.24 -12.83
C LYS A 185 -2.36 5.49 -13.43
N VAL A 186 -3.58 5.85 -12.99
CA VAL A 186 -4.23 7.12 -13.39
C VAL A 186 -3.38 8.32 -13.01
N ALA A 187 -2.71 8.28 -11.87
CA ALA A 187 -1.80 9.32 -11.40
C ALA A 187 -0.39 9.25 -12.03
N ASP A 188 -0.19 8.42 -13.06
CA ASP A 188 1.09 8.17 -13.74
C ASP A 188 2.23 7.77 -12.79
N VAL A 189 1.91 6.99 -11.77
CA VAL A 189 2.90 6.47 -10.83
C VAL A 189 3.54 5.21 -11.40
N PRO A 190 4.87 5.02 -11.24
CA PRO A 190 5.56 3.80 -11.66
C PRO A 190 4.99 2.55 -11.04
N LEU A 191 5.17 1.40 -11.71
CA LEU A 191 4.74 0.10 -11.21
C LEU A 191 5.27 -0.17 -9.80
N VAL A 192 4.37 -0.66 -8.93
CA VAL A 192 4.72 -1.03 -7.57
C VAL A 192 5.39 -2.39 -7.54
N GLN A 193 6.46 -2.50 -6.77
CA GLN A 193 7.10 -3.76 -6.46
C GLN A 193 6.64 -4.23 -5.07
N GLY A 194 6.56 -5.55 -4.90
CA GLY A 194 6.16 -6.15 -3.63
C GLY A 194 7.29 -6.97 -3.02
N HIS A 195 7.29 -7.09 -1.68
CA HIS A 195 8.10 -8.05 -0.96
C HIS A 195 7.23 -9.15 -0.37
N PHE A 196 7.67 -10.40 -0.55
CA PHE A 196 6.91 -11.61 -0.23
C PHE A 196 7.66 -12.47 0.81
N PHE A 197 8.36 -11.81 1.72
CA PHE A 197 9.13 -12.47 2.77
C PHE A 197 8.89 -11.83 4.14
N PRO A 198 8.84 -12.60 5.25
CA PRO A 198 8.71 -12.02 6.60
C PRO A 198 9.88 -11.09 6.94
N PRO A 199 9.67 -10.06 7.80
CA PRO A 199 8.43 -9.74 8.51
C PRO A 199 7.55 -8.74 7.76
N SER A 200 6.27 -9.06 7.58
CA SER A 200 5.29 -8.19 6.91
C SER A 200 5.15 -6.82 7.59
N CYS A 201 5.16 -6.79 8.92
CA CYS A 201 5.07 -5.55 9.69
C CYS A 201 6.31 -4.65 9.49
N GLY A 202 7.49 -5.20 9.22
CA GLY A 202 8.69 -4.44 8.85
C GLY A 202 8.55 -3.82 7.47
N TRP A 203 8.23 -4.62 6.46
CA TRP A 203 8.09 -4.16 5.08
C TRP A 203 6.96 -3.14 4.91
N SER A 204 5.85 -3.31 5.64
CA SER A 204 4.70 -2.42 5.53
C SER A 204 4.89 -1.05 6.21
N VAL A 205 5.85 -0.89 7.10
CA VAL A 205 6.10 0.35 7.82
C VAL A 205 7.46 0.97 7.46
N VAL A 206 8.53 0.19 7.62
CA VAL A 206 9.89 0.72 7.49
C VAL A 206 10.22 1.10 6.05
N SER A 207 9.90 0.22 5.10
CA SER A 207 10.26 0.43 3.70
C SER A 207 9.53 1.61 3.07
N PRO A 208 8.19 1.80 3.22
CA PRO A 208 7.54 3.01 2.70
C PRO A 208 8.07 4.29 3.35
N MET A 209 8.36 4.28 4.65
CA MET A 209 8.92 5.48 5.32
C MET A 209 10.33 5.82 4.84
N LYS A 210 11.19 4.81 4.60
CA LYS A 210 12.57 5.03 4.13
C LYS A 210 12.65 5.44 2.66
N THR A 211 11.75 4.90 1.84
CA THR A 211 11.82 5.05 0.39
C THR A 211 10.88 6.11 -0.16
N GLY A 212 9.84 6.50 0.59
CA GLY A 212 8.75 7.34 0.11
C GLY A 212 7.93 6.69 -1.01
N LYS A 213 7.96 5.34 -1.13
CA LYS A 213 7.28 4.58 -2.19
C LYS A 213 6.13 3.75 -1.62
N TYR A 214 5.16 3.46 -2.48
CA TYR A 214 4.13 2.46 -2.17
C TYR A 214 4.72 1.05 -2.09
N TRP A 215 4.15 0.21 -1.22
CA TRP A 215 4.58 -1.17 -1.05
C TRP A 215 3.39 -2.12 -1.03
N VAL A 216 3.53 -3.25 -1.72
CA VAL A 216 2.62 -4.39 -1.60
C VAL A 216 3.34 -5.47 -0.80
N VAL A 217 2.69 -5.97 0.23
CA VAL A 217 3.25 -6.98 1.13
C VAL A 217 2.25 -8.12 1.30
N ILE A 218 2.71 -9.36 1.14
CA ILE A 218 1.93 -10.53 1.55
C ILE A 218 2.06 -10.66 3.08
N PRO A 219 0.94 -10.80 3.80
CA PRO A 219 0.97 -11.07 5.23
C PRO A 219 1.82 -12.30 5.56
N ASP A 220 2.64 -12.21 6.59
CA ASP A 220 3.48 -13.33 7.02
C ASP A 220 2.70 -14.34 7.90
N PRO A 221 3.29 -15.51 8.22
CA PRO A 221 2.62 -16.51 9.05
C PRO A 221 2.08 -15.98 10.38
N GLY A 222 2.72 -14.98 10.97
CA GLY A 222 2.26 -14.36 12.21
C GLY A 222 0.94 -13.61 12.07
N GLU A 223 0.71 -13.01 10.93
CA GLU A 223 -0.56 -12.35 10.60
C GLU A 223 -1.72 -13.35 10.58
N TYR A 224 -1.53 -14.50 9.92
CA TYR A 224 -2.55 -15.54 9.83
C TYR A 224 -2.77 -16.27 11.16
N GLN A 225 -1.70 -16.55 11.92
CA GLN A 225 -1.79 -17.32 13.14
C GLN A 225 -2.42 -16.58 14.31
N ARG A 226 -2.26 -15.24 14.38
CA ARG A 226 -2.61 -14.50 15.61
C ARG A 226 -3.21 -13.11 15.39
N ALA A 227 -3.32 -12.64 14.14
CA ALA A 227 -3.80 -11.29 13.84
C ALA A 227 -5.07 -11.26 12.99
N LEU A 228 -5.80 -12.37 12.93
CA LEU A 228 -7.08 -12.46 12.23
C LEU A 228 -7.00 -12.05 10.75
N THR A 229 -5.88 -12.31 10.11
CA THR A 229 -5.69 -12.08 8.69
C THR A 229 -6.29 -13.24 7.89
N GLU A 230 -7.05 -12.95 6.86
CA GLU A 230 -7.70 -13.93 6.00
C GLU A 230 -6.78 -14.33 4.84
N GLU A 231 -6.94 -15.56 4.31
CA GLU A 231 -6.08 -16.12 3.25
C GLU A 231 -5.93 -15.22 2.01
N GLY A 232 -6.96 -14.48 1.66
CA GLY A 232 -6.91 -13.58 0.51
C GLY A 232 -6.46 -12.15 0.86
N ASP A 233 -6.03 -11.86 2.09
CA ASP A 233 -5.61 -10.52 2.44
C ASP A 233 -4.22 -10.20 1.89
N MET A 234 -4.09 -9.00 1.35
CA MET A 234 -2.87 -8.35 0.91
C MET A 234 -2.72 -7.03 1.67
N MET A 235 -1.51 -6.68 2.05
CA MET A 235 -1.23 -5.38 2.66
C MET A 235 -0.73 -4.41 1.60
N PHE A 236 -1.32 -3.24 1.55
CA PHE A 236 -0.86 -2.14 0.72
C PHE A 236 -0.49 -0.96 1.61
N SER A 237 0.75 -0.50 1.51
CA SER A 237 1.29 0.55 2.36
C SER A 237 1.54 1.82 1.57
N VAL A 238 1.05 2.92 2.11
CA VAL A 238 1.08 4.24 1.49
C VAL A 238 1.82 5.20 2.43
N PRO A 239 2.99 5.73 2.05
CA PRO A 239 3.64 6.76 2.86
C PRO A 239 2.80 8.04 2.87
N GLN A 240 2.88 8.79 3.96
CA GLN A 240 2.14 10.04 4.19
C GLN A 240 2.09 10.94 2.93
N SER A 241 3.25 11.19 2.32
CA SER A 241 3.43 12.07 1.18
C SER A 241 2.76 11.60 -0.12
N LYS A 242 2.22 10.39 -0.15
CA LYS A 242 1.59 9.78 -1.34
C LYS A 242 0.08 9.58 -1.19
N MET A 243 -0.49 9.91 -0.03
CA MET A 243 -1.92 9.70 0.19
C MET A 243 -2.80 10.55 -0.72
N GLU A 244 -2.49 11.85 -0.88
CA GLU A 244 -3.29 12.75 -1.75
C GLU A 244 -3.30 12.24 -3.20
N VAL A 245 -2.14 11.85 -3.73
CA VAL A 245 -2.01 11.33 -5.10
C VAL A 245 -2.83 10.05 -5.30
N LEU A 246 -2.79 9.13 -4.32
CA LEU A 246 -3.61 7.92 -4.34
C LEU A 246 -5.10 8.26 -4.34
N MET A 247 -5.53 9.16 -3.44
CA MET A 247 -6.94 9.52 -3.30
C MET A 247 -7.47 10.28 -4.51
N ALA A 248 -6.67 11.14 -5.13
CA ALA A 248 -7.02 11.79 -6.39
C ALA A 248 -7.27 10.75 -7.49
N GLY A 249 -6.40 9.75 -7.64
CA GLY A 249 -6.59 8.64 -8.57
C GLY A 249 -7.82 7.78 -8.24
N MET A 250 -8.07 7.53 -6.94
CA MET A 250 -9.27 6.79 -6.50
C MET A 250 -10.56 7.49 -6.89
N ARG A 251 -10.64 8.81 -6.69
CA ARG A 251 -11.82 9.62 -7.06
C ARG A 251 -12.06 9.61 -8.56
N GLN A 252 -11.02 9.64 -9.39
CA GLN A 252 -11.16 9.53 -10.84
C GLN A 252 -11.65 8.14 -11.27
N ASN A 253 -11.26 7.09 -10.57
CA ASN A 253 -11.66 5.72 -10.88
C ASN A 253 -13.04 5.33 -10.32
N GLU A 254 -13.64 6.13 -9.44
CA GLU A 254 -14.91 5.79 -8.79
C GLU A 254 -16.03 5.49 -9.80
N HIS A 255 -16.01 6.17 -10.96
CA HIS A 255 -17.01 6.05 -12.03
C HIS A 255 -16.44 5.52 -13.35
N GLY A 256 -15.19 5.06 -13.36
CA GLY A 256 -14.51 4.58 -14.57
C GLY A 256 -14.62 3.07 -14.79
N ALA A 257 -14.15 2.61 -15.96
CA ALA A 257 -14.15 1.18 -16.35
C ALA A 257 -13.38 0.24 -15.39
N PHE A 258 -12.71 0.79 -14.40
CA PHE A 258 -11.92 0.05 -13.41
C PHE A 258 -12.52 0.07 -12.00
N SER A 259 -13.74 0.60 -11.84
CA SER A 259 -14.41 0.62 -10.54
C SER A 259 -14.64 -0.79 -10.02
N TYR A 260 -14.30 -1.02 -8.75
CA TYR A 260 -14.57 -2.30 -8.08
C TYR A 260 -16.06 -2.61 -8.01
N ARG A 261 -16.92 -1.58 -8.00
CA ARG A 261 -18.39 -1.71 -7.92
C ARG A 261 -19.03 -2.26 -9.19
N ASP A 262 -18.38 -2.05 -10.33
CA ASP A 262 -18.94 -2.42 -11.64
C ASP A 262 -18.56 -3.84 -12.06
N HIS A 263 -18.11 -4.68 -11.11
CA HIS A 263 -17.75 -6.05 -11.37
C HIS A 263 -18.97 -6.90 -11.65
N GLN A 264 -19.06 -7.35 -12.88
CA GLN A 264 -20.01 -8.39 -13.26
C GLN A 264 -19.40 -9.77 -12.97
N MET A 265 -20.20 -10.65 -12.36
CA MET A 265 -19.75 -11.99 -11.96
C MET A 265 -20.19 -13.08 -12.95
N PHE A 266 -20.20 -12.78 -14.22
CA PHE A 266 -20.48 -13.76 -15.28
C PHE A 266 -19.50 -13.60 -16.44
N MET A 267 -19.29 -14.70 -17.18
CA MET A 267 -18.51 -14.65 -18.41
C MET A 267 -19.27 -13.81 -19.43
N MET A 268 -18.60 -12.82 -20.00
CA MET A 268 -19.15 -11.96 -21.05
C MET A 268 -18.31 -12.20 -22.33
N PRO A 269 -18.78 -13.07 -23.25
CA PRO A 269 -18.22 -13.11 -24.59
C PRO A 269 -18.55 -11.78 -25.30
N ASP A 270 -17.78 -11.44 -26.30
CA ASP A 270 -17.96 -10.20 -27.08
C ASP A 270 -18.11 -8.94 -26.20
N PHE A 271 -17.27 -8.84 -25.19
CA PHE A 271 -17.25 -7.68 -24.30
C PHE A 271 -16.91 -6.40 -25.09
N PRO A 272 -17.45 -5.22 -24.69
CA PRO A 272 -17.15 -3.96 -25.34
C PRO A 272 -15.65 -3.66 -25.31
N LEU A 273 -15.05 -3.52 -26.49
CA LEU A 273 -13.63 -3.25 -26.61
C LEU A 273 -13.34 -1.76 -26.34
N PRO A 274 -12.39 -1.44 -25.45
CA PRO A 274 -11.80 -0.10 -25.37
C PRO A 274 -11.18 0.31 -26.70
N ASP A 275 -11.19 1.60 -27.00
CA ASP A 275 -10.73 2.10 -28.31
C ASP A 275 -9.27 1.70 -28.63
N PHE A 276 -8.40 1.71 -27.64
CA PHE A 276 -7.01 1.28 -27.84
C PHE A 276 -6.89 -0.23 -28.18
N TYR A 277 -7.82 -1.10 -27.75
CA TYR A 277 -7.88 -2.50 -28.17
C TYR A 277 -8.32 -2.60 -29.65
N LYS A 278 -9.31 -1.80 -30.05
CA LYS A 278 -9.74 -1.75 -31.44
C LYS A 278 -8.60 -1.33 -32.36
N GLU A 279 -7.79 -0.34 -31.94
CA GLU A 279 -6.60 0.10 -32.69
C GLU A 279 -5.56 -1.03 -32.80
N MET A 280 -5.32 -1.78 -31.71
CA MET A 280 -4.42 -2.93 -31.71
C MET A 280 -4.92 -4.02 -32.68
N PHE A 281 -6.19 -4.43 -32.57
CA PHE A 281 -6.76 -5.44 -33.46
C PHE A 281 -6.69 -5.02 -34.93
N LYS A 282 -7.03 -3.75 -35.21
CA LYS A 282 -6.89 -3.18 -36.55
C LYS A 282 -5.45 -3.23 -37.06
N SER A 283 -4.46 -2.95 -36.22
CA SER A 283 -3.05 -3.02 -36.60
C SER A 283 -2.60 -4.45 -36.95
N TRP A 284 -3.28 -5.45 -36.40
CA TRP A 284 -3.03 -6.88 -36.70
C TRP A 284 -3.92 -7.43 -37.83
N GLY A 285 -4.76 -6.59 -38.45
CA GLY A 285 -5.70 -7.03 -39.49
C GLY A 285 -6.83 -7.91 -38.96
N MET A 286 -7.15 -7.79 -37.66
CA MET A 286 -8.25 -8.53 -37.02
C MET A 286 -9.54 -7.66 -37.08
N ASP A 287 -10.66 -8.35 -37.29
CA ASP A 287 -11.97 -7.72 -37.26
C ASP A 287 -12.35 -7.34 -35.83
N THR A 288 -13.00 -6.19 -35.69
CA THR A 288 -13.42 -5.62 -34.39
C THR A 288 -14.93 -5.33 -34.33
N GLU A 289 -15.68 -5.76 -35.39
CA GLU A 289 -17.15 -5.65 -35.46
C GLU A 289 -17.86 -6.94 -35.04
#